data_3abb259a43444ca5884cc0c8735c65ac
#
_entry.id   3abb259a43444ca5884cc0c8735c65ac
#
_cell.length_a   1.000
_cell.length_b   1.000
_cell.length_c   1.000
_cell.angle_alpha   90.00
_cell.angle_beta   90.00
_cell.angle_gamma   90.00
#
_symmetry.space_group_name_H-M   'P 1'
#
loop_
_entity.id
_entity.type
_entity.pdbx_description
1 polymer ?
#
loop_
_entity_poly.entity_id
_entity_poly.type
_entity_poly.pdbx_seq_one_letter_code
_entity_poly.pdbx_strand_id
1 'polypeptide(L)'
;GLLIWHFWNLLRLSWWLWVDRSMTPPPGRGSWEPLLYGLHQMQLRNKKRRRELGNLIKRFRSGAESLPDAVVLTTEEGGIFWCNGLAQQILGLRWPEDNGQNILNLLRYPEFTQYLKTRDFSRPLNLVLNTGRHLEIRVMPYTHKQLLMVARDVTQMHQLEGARRNFFANVSHELRTPLTVLQGYLEMMNEQPLEGAVREKALHTMREQTQRMEGLVKQLLTLSKIEAAPTHLLNEKVDVPMMLRVVEREAQTLSQKKQTFTFEIDNGLKVSGNEDQLRSAISNLVYNAVNHTPEGTHITVRWQRVPHGA
;
A
#
# COMPACT_ATOMS: atom_id res chain seq x y z
N GLY A 1 -61.82 41.11 33.62
CA GLY A 1 -60.56 40.71 34.25
C GLY A 1 -59.94 39.45 33.73
N LEU A 2 -60.54 38.25 33.83
CA LEU A 2 -59.97 36.95 33.56
C LEU A 2 -59.57 36.75 32.06
N LEU A 3 -60.47 37.15 31.15
CA LEU A 3 -60.25 37.06 29.71
C LEU A 3 -59.07 37.91 29.22
N ILE A 4 -58.90 39.11 29.71
CA ILE A 4 -57.81 40.01 29.38
C ILE A 4 -56.49 39.42 29.86
N TRP A 5 -56.46 38.79 31.05
CA TRP A 5 -55.31 38.12 31.62
C TRP A 5 -54.88 36.90 30.79
N HIS A 6 -55.82 36.05 30.30
CA HIS A 6 -55.53 34.94 29.42
C HIS A 6 -55.01 35.40 28.07
N PHE A 7 -55.61 36.46 27.50
CA PHE A 7 -55.21 37.05 26.23
C PHE A 7 -53.75 37.59 26.30
N TRP A 8 -53.42 38.29 27.42
CA TRP A 8 -52.08 38.80 27.65
C TRP A 8 -51.03 37.67 27.76
N ASN A 9 -51.34 36.60 28.46
CA ASN A 9 -50.45 35.45 28.57
C ASN A 9 -50.31 34.73 27.22
N LEU A 10 -51.31 34.67 26.37
CA LEU A 10 -51.26 34.09 25.04
C LEU A 10 -50.37 34.95 24.12
N LEU A 11 -50.47 36.27 24.18
CA LEU A 11 -49.56 37.16 23.43
C LEU A 11 -48.11 37.02 23.89
N ARG A 12 -47.87 36.91 25.19
CA ARG A 12 -46.51 36.67 25.73
C ARG A 12 -45.94 35.34 25.27
N LEU A 13 -46.74 34.29 25.27
CA LEU A 13 -46.36 32.97 24.81
C LEU A 13 -46.04 33.02 23.28
N SER A 14 -46.93 33.64 22.51
CA SER A 14 -46.73 33.83 21.06
C SER A 14 -45.42 34.60 20.76
N TRP A 15 -45.23 35.72 21.47
CA TRP A 15 -44.00 36.52 21.30
C TRP A 15 -42.76 35.75 21.67
N TRP A 16 -42.77 34.97 22.77
CA TRP A 16 -41.65 34.13 23.19
C TRP A 16 -41.34 33.03 22.18
N LEU A 17 -42.32 32.35 21.64
CA LEU A 17 -42.17 31.28 20.68
C LEU A 17 -41.63 31.76 19.30
N TRP A 18 -42.13 32.88 18.82
CA TRP A 18 -41.90 33.33 17.44
C TRP A 18 -40.88 34.44 17.33
N VAL A 19 -40.75 35.31 18.32
CA VAL A 19 -39.90 36.51 18.27
C VAL A 19 -38.66 36.35 19.17
N ASP A 20 -38.88 36.18 20.47
CA ASP A 20 -37.78 36.14 21.45
C ASP A 20 -36.90 34.88 21.30
N ARG A 21 -37.52 33.74 21.09
CA ARG A 21 -36.82 32.44 20.93
C ARG A 21 -35.81 32.12 22.03
N SER A 22 -35.88 32.81 23.17
CA SER A 22 -35.04 32.56 24.31
C SER A 22 -35.33 31.19 24.93
N MET A 23 -34.34 30.63 25.63
CA MET A 23 -34.53 29.35 26.30
C MET A 23 -35.20 29.49 27.69
N THR A 24 -35.38 30.71 28.13
CA THR A 24 -36.07 31.01 29.42
C THR A 24 -37.52 31.36 29.16
N PRO A 25 -38.46 30.52 29.62
CA PRO A 25 -39.88 30.83 29.45
C PRO A 25 -40.29 32.05 30.28
N PRO A 26 -41.28 32.82 29.79
CA PRO A 26 -41.81 33.91 30.59
C PRO A 26 -42.45 33.36 31.88
N PRO A 27 -42.38 34.10 33.00
CA PRO A 27 -42.97 33.65 34.26
C PRO A 27 -44.48 33.48 34.11
N GLY A 28 -44.98 32.26 34.38
CA GLY A 28 -46.42 31.94 34.38
C GLY A 28 -46.99 31.97 35.78
N ARG A 29 -48.27 32.23 35.92
CA ARG A 29 -49.03 32.07 37.15
C ARG A 29 -50.29 31.25 36.91
N GLY A 30 -50.70 30.46 37.88
CA GLY A 30 -51.91 29.64 37.79
C GLY A 30 -51.84 28.57 36.70
N SER A 31 -52.89 28.41 35.87
CA SER A 31 -53.00 27.39 34.81
C SER A 31 -51.97 27.52 33.67
N TRP A 32 -51.29 28.67 33.54
CA TRP A 32 -50.27 28.89 32.52
C TRP A 32 -48.91 28.34 32.88
N GLU A 33 -48.62 28.19 34.16
CA GLU A 33 -47.33 27.70 34.65
C GLU A 33 -47.00 26.28 34.18
N PRO A 34 -47.89 25.28 34.29
CA PRO A 34 -47.63 23.94 33.76
C PRO A 34 -47.48 23.90 32.25
N LEU A 35 -48.24 24.74 31.50
CA LEU A 35 -48.17 24.85 30.04
C LEU A 35 -46.79 25.40 29.59
N LEU A 36 -46.38 26.51 30.14
CA LEU A 36 -45.06 27.13 29.87
C LEU A 36 -43.92 26.20 30.23
N TYR A 37 -44.01 25.51 31.35
CA TYR A 37 -43.03 24.50 31.78
C TYR A 37 -42.98 23.31 30.83
N GLY A 38 -44.15 22.79 30.37
CA GLY A 38 -44.23 21.70 29.43
C GLY A 38 -43.61 22.06 28.07
N LEU A 39 -43.89 23.27 27.55
CA LEU A 39 -43.31 23.77 26.32
C LEU A 39 -41.79 23.95 26.45
N HIS A 40 -41.31 24.48 27.57
CA HIS A 40 -39.90 24.62 27.86
C HIS A 40 -39.18 23.25 27.88
N GLN A 41 -39.75 22.26 28.55
CA GLN A 41 -39.23 20.90 28.57
C GLN A 41 -39.19 20.27 27.18
N MET A 42 -40.21 20.54 26.37
CA MET A 42 -40.27 20.08 24.96
C MET A 42 -39.14 20.71 24.12
N GLN A 43 -38.90 22.01 24.29
CA GLN A 43 -37.82 22.71 23.59
C GLN A 43 -36.44 22.17 24.02
N LEU A 44 -36.22 21.95 25.31
CA LEU A 44 -34.99 21.35 25.83
C LEU A 44 -34.76 19.94 25.29
N ARG A 45 -35.79 19.10 25.27
CA ARG A 45 -35.71 17.75 24.68
C ARG A 45 -35.40 17.80 23.18
N ASN A 46 -36.03 18.68 22.42
CA ASN A 46 -35.77 18.85 21.00
C ASN A 46 -34.33 19.34 20.74
N LYS A 47 -33.85 20.30 21.53
CA LYS A 47 -32.47 20.79 21.46
C LYS A 47 -31.46 19.68 21.78
N LYS A 48 -31.75 18.88 22.82
CA LYS A 48 -30.91 17.73 23.17
C LYS A 48 -30.87 16.70 22.07
N ARG A 49 -32.03 16.30 21.51
CA ARG A 49 -32.11 15.36 20.38
C ARG A 49 -31.35 15.86 19.15
N ARG A 50 -31.49 17.14 18.79
CA ARG A 50 -30.73 17.75 17.66
C ARG A 50 -29.23 17.71 17.89
N ARG A 51 -28.79 17.97 19.12
CA ARG A 51 -27.36 17.87 19.48
C ARG A 51 -26.85 16.42 19.43
N GLU A 52 -27.64 15.48 19.95
CA GLU A 52 -27.30 14.05 19.90
C GLU A 52 -27.20 13.55 18.46
N LEU A 53 -28.15 13.90 17.60
CA LEU A 53 -28.10 13.61 16.16
C LEU A 53 -26.89 14.25 15.48
N GLY A 54 -26.63 15.51 15.74
CA GLY A 54 -25.44 16.21 15.20
C GLY A 54 -24.13 15.54 15.64
N ASN A 55 -24.03 15.13 16.90
CA ASN A 55 -22.88 14.40 17.41
C ASN A 55 -22.74 13.01 16.78
N LEU A 56 -23.84 12.31 16.56
CA LEU A 56 -23.85 11.01 15.90
C LEU A 56 -23.36 11.13 14.45
N ILE A 57 -23.88 12.10 13.69
CA ILE A 57 -23.44 12.38 12.33
C ILE A 57 -21.94 12.73 12.29
N LYS A 58 -21.49 13.57 13.23
CA LYS A 58 -20.07 13.95 13.30
C LYS A 58 -19.18 12.74 13.61
N ARG A 59 -19.58 11.86 14.53
CA ARG A 59 -18.86 10.61 14.85
C ARG A 59 -18.82 9.68 13.64
N PHE A 60 -19.95 9.52 12.95
CA PHE A 60 -20.01 8.69 11.74
C PHE A 60 -19.07 9.22 10.65
N ARG A 61 -19.10 10.53 10.36
CA ARG A 61 -18.18 11.17 9.43
C ARG A 61 -16.72 10.97 9.81
N SER A 62 -16.38 11.19 11.08
CA SER A 62 -15.01 10.99 11.56
C SER A 62 -14.57 9.53 11.43
N GLY A 63 -15.46 8.58 11.67
CA GLY A 63 -15.20 7.16 11.45
C GLY A 63 -14.94 6.84 9.98
N ALA A 64 -15.77 7.36 9.09
CA ALA A 64 -15.63 7.15 7.65
C ALA A 64 -14.39 7.84 7.05
N GLU A 65 -13.98 9.00 7.61
CA GLU A 65 -12.72 9.68 7.23
C GLU A 65 -11.46 8.91 7.66
N SER A 66 -11.55 8.09 8.71
CA SER A 66 -10.42 7.28 9.19
C SER A 66 -10.27 5.94 8.47
N LEU A 67 -11.18 5.59 7.56
CA LEU A 67 -11.08 4.36 6.77
C LEU A 67 -9.89 4.43 5.81
N PRO A 68 -9.13 3.33 5.65
CA PRO A 68 -8.01 3.26 4.71
C PRO A 68 -8.45 3.10 3.25
N ASP A 69 -9.74 3.13 2.98
CA ASP A 69 -10.36 2.99 1.66
C ASP A 69 -11.09 4.27 1.25
N ALA A 70 -11.13 4.56 -0.03
CA ALA A 70 -11.95 5.63 -0.58
C ALA A 70 -13.43 5.25 -0.52
N VAL A 71 -14.25 6.10 0.08
CA VAL A 71 -15.68 5.86 0.27
C VAL A 71 -16.48 6.95 -0.42
N VAL A 72 -17.46 6.54 -1.22
CA VAL A 72 -18.39 7.45 -1.91
C VAL A 72 -19.80 6.93 -1.73
N LEU A 73 -20.72 7.82 -1.35
CA LEU A 73 -22.14 7.56 -1.29
C LEU A 73 -22.84 8.21 -2.50
N THR A 74 -23.60 7.42 -3.25
CA THR A 74 -24.32 7.90 -4.44
C THR A 74 -25.77 7.49 -4.40
N THR A 75 -26.60 8.18 -5.20
CA THR A 75 -27.92 7.67 -5.56
C THR A 75 -27.79 6.48 -6.51
N GLU A 76 -28.89 5.76 -6.75
CA GLU A 76 -28.90 4.66 -7.73
C GLU A 76 -28.56 5.12 -9.16
N GLU A 77 -28.87 6.39 -9.49
CA GLU A 77 -28.53 7.01 -10.76
C GLU A 77 -27.09 7.51 -10.84
N GLY A 78 -26.32 7.39 -9.73
CA GLY A 78 -24.93 7.77 -9.66
C GLY A 78 -24.66 9.19 -9.17
N GLY A 79 -25.68 9.94 -8.70
CA GLY A 79 -25.49 11.27 -8.12
C GLY A 79 -24.73 11.19 -6.79
N ILE A 80 -23.61 11.87 -6.67
CA ILE A 80 -22.78 11.89 -5.45
C ILE A 80 -23.45 12.76 -4.40
N PHE A 81 -23.59 12.26 -3.18
CA PHE A 81 -24.07 13.07 -2.05
C PHE A 81 -23.12 13.08 -0.85
N TRP A 82 -22.06 12.27 -0.85
CA TRP A 82 -20.96 12.36 0.09
C TRP A 82 -19.76 11.52 -0.38
N CYS A 83 -18.56 11.98 -0.02
CA CYS A 83 -17.32 11.18 -0.13
C CYS A 83 -16.34 11.56 0.99
N ASN A 84 -15.45 10.63 1.35
CA ASN A 84 -14.39 10.90 2.32
C ASN A 84 -13.17 11.56 1.64
N GLY A 85 -12.21 12.04 2.48
CA GLY A 85 -11.01 12.71 2.00
C GLY A 85 -10.14 11.83 1.11
N LEU A 86 -10.09 10.51 1.38
CA LEU A 86 -9.32 9.57 0.56
C LEU A 86 -9.93 9.39 -0.83
N ALA A 87 -11.26 9.40 -0.96
CA ALA A 87 -11.93 9.40 -2.27
C ALA A 87 -11.59 10.65 -3.09
N GLN A 88 -11.48 11.81 -2.44
CA GLN A 88 -11.05 13.03 -3.11
C GLN A 88 -9.62 12.90 -3.65
N GLN A 89 -8.70 12.33 -2.87
CA GLN A 89 -7.31 12.17 -3.26
C GLN A 89 -7.11 11.12 -4.37
N ILE A 90 -7.79 9.97 -4.27
CA ILE A 90 -7.58 8.84 -5.19
C ILE A 90 -8.40 8.99 -6.46
N LEU A 91 -9.68 9.38 -6.33
CA LEU A 91 -10.62 9.45 -7.45
C LEU A 91 -10.69 10.83 -8.09
N GLY A 92 -10.05 11.84 -7.48
CA GLY A 92 -10.05 13.22 -7.97
C GLY A 92 -11.38 13.94 -7.78
N LEU A 93 -12.21 13.48 -6.84
CA LEU A 93 -13.48 14.11 -6.49
C LEU A 93 -13.23 15.39 -5.65
N ARG A 94 -14.16 16.35 -5.73
CA ARG A 94 -14.13 17.57 -4.92
C ARG A 94 -15.42 17.64 -4.09
N TRP A 95 -15.26 17.57 -2.81
CA TRP A 95 -16.39 17.68 -1.89
C TRP A 95 -16.28 18.98 -1.08
N PRO A 96 -17.35 19.82 -1.02
CA PRO A 96 -18.74 19.56 -1.44
C PRO A 96 -19.12 19.95 -2.88
N GLU A 97 -18.18 20.40 -3.71
CA GLU A 97 -18.45 20.98 -5.05
C GLU A 97 -19.14 19.97 -5.99
N ASP A 98 -18.77 18.68 -5.91
CA ASP A 98 -19.33 17.62 -6.75
C ASP A 98 -20.64 17.03 -6.21
N ASN A 99 -21.26 17.66 -5.18
CA ASN A 99 -22.54 17.22 -4.65
C ASN A 99 -23.63 17.25 -5.73
N GLY A 100 -24.30 16.12 -5.93
CA GLY A 100 -25.35 15.95 -6.94
C GLY A 100 -24.83 15.66 -8.36
N GLN A 101 -23.53 15.77 -8.61
CA GLN A 101 -22.97 15.39 -9.91
C GLN A 101 -22.95 13.87 -10.07
N ASN A 102 -23.14 13.42 -11.32
CA ASN A 102 -23.08 11.99 -11.61
C ASN A 102 -21.64 11.52 -11.62
N ILE A 103 -21.35 10.48 -10.82
CA ILE A 103 -20.02 9.89 -10.70
C ILE A 103 -19.45 9.41 -12.04
N LEU A 104 -20.29 8.99 -12.98
CA LEU A 104 -19.88 8.56 -14.32
C LEU A 104 -19.34 9.70 -15.18
N ASN A 105 -19.70 10.95 -14.87
CA ASN A 105 -19.15 12.11 -15.55
C ASN A 105 -17.74 12.47 -15.06
N LEU A 106 -17.41 12.07 -13.84
CA LEU A 106 -16.13 12.32 -13.19
C LEU A 106 -15.16 11.16 -13.39
N LEU A 107 -15.63 9.92 -13.20
CA LEU A 107 -14.90 8.69 -13.46
C LEU A 107 -15.28 8.12 -14.82
N ARG A 108 -14.62 8.60 -15.88
CA ARG A 108 -14.93 8.26 -17.27
C ARG A 108 -14.19 6.98 -17.72
N TYR A 109 -14.46 5.87 -17.05
CA TYR A 109 -13.92 4.56 -17.40
C TYR A 109 -15.03 3.66 -17.93
N PRO A 110 -14.92 3.11 -19.15
CA PRO A 110 -15.95 2.25 -19.74
C PRO A 110 -16.31 1.06 -18.86
N GLU A 111 -15.31 0.43 -18.23
CA GLU A 111 -15.49 -0.71 -17.34
C GLU A 111 -16.31 -0.33 -16.10
N PHE A 112 -16.07 0.84 -15.54
CA PHE A 112 -16.82 1.35 -14.39
C PHE A 112 -18.27 1.70 -14.79
N THR A 113 -18.44 2.31 -15.97
CA THR A 113 -19.78 2.61 -16.51
C THR A 113 -20.58 1.34 -16.71
N GLN A 114 -19.97 0.30 -17.29
CA GLN A 114 -20.63 -0.98 -17.49
C GLN A 114 -20.98 -1.66 -16.16
N TYR A 115 -20.05 -1.64 -15.19
CA TYR A 115 -20.26 -2.21 -13.86
C TYR A 115 -21.47 -1.62 -13.14
N LEU A 116 -21.63 -0.28 -13.17
CA LEU A 116 -22.79 0.38 -12.59
C LEU A 116 -24.10 0.12 -13.38
N LYS A 117 -24.04 -0.01 -14.70
CA LYS A 117 -25.22 -0.29 -15.55
C LYS A 117 -25.74 -1.72 -15.40
N THR A 118 -24.85 -2.69 -15.33
CA THR A 118 -25.23 -4.11 -15.19
C THR A 118 -25.78 -4.42 -13.81
N ARG A 119 -25.46 -3.59 -12.80
CA ARG A 119 -25.84 -3.79 -11.39
C ARG A 119 -25.48 -5.17 -10.83
N ASP A 120 -24.55 -5.87 -11.46
CA ASP A 120 -24.00 -7.10 -10.93
C ASP A 120 -22.81 -6.76 -10.02
N PHE A 121 -23.11 -6.53 -8.75
CA PHE A 121 -22.14 -6.22 -7.71
C PHE A 121 -21.61 -7.45 -6.95
N SER A 122 -21.84 -8.65 -7.47
CA SER A 122 -21.37 -9.90 -6.88
C SER A 122 -19.85 -10.00 -6.81
N ARG A 123 -19.16 -9.36 -7.75
CA ARG A 123 -17.70 -9.30 -7.82
C ARG A 123 -17.20 -7.85 -7.79
N PRO A 124 -16.04 -7.60 -7.20
CA PRO A 124 -15.43 -6.28 -7.28
C PRO A 124 -14.98 -5.98 -8.71
N LEU A 125 -14.99 -4.70 -9.07
CA LEU A 125 -14.37 -4.21 -10.29
C LEU A 125 -12.91 -3.87 -10.02
N ASN A 126 -12.00 -4.44 -10.81
CA ASN A 126 -10.61 -4.02 -10.85
C ASN A 126 -10.44 -2.95 -11.94
N LEU A 127 -10.01 -1.77 -11.54
CA LEU A 127 -9.86 -0.61 -12.42
C LEU A 127 -8.46 -0.05 -12.33
N VAL A 128 -7.86 0.24 -13.48
CA VAL A 128 -6.58 0.95 -13.54
C VAL A 128 -6.84 2.40 -13.93
N LEU A 129 -6.51 3.31 -13.03
CA LEU A 129 -6.63 4.73 -13.30
C LEU A 129 -5.56 5.24 -14.27
N ASN A 130 -5.83 6.35 -14.95
CA ASN A 130 -4.85 7.02 -15.81
C ASN A 130 -3.58 7.46 -15.06
N THR A 131 -3.66 7.56 -13.73
CA THR A 131 -2.51 7.81 -12.85
C THR A 131 -1.62 6.59 -12.62
N GLY A 132 -1.97 5.42 -13.17
CA GLY A 132 -1.30 4.14 -12.95
C GLY A 132 -1.69 3.42 -11.65
N ARG A 133 -2.63 3.96 -10.89
CA ARG A 133 -3.14 3.29 -9.67
C ARG A 133 -4.09 2.16 -10.02
N HIS A 134 -3.95 1.05 -9.34
CA HIS A 134 -4.85 -0.10 -9.41
C HIS A 134 -5.86 -0.02 -8.27
N LEU A 135 -7.14 0.04 -8.60
CA LEU A 135 -8.22 0.09 -7.63
C LEU A 135 -9.08 -1.18 -7.68
N GLU A 136 -9.43 -1.70 -6.52
CA GLU A 136 -10.53 -2.66 -6.35
C GLU A 136 -11.75 -1.88 -5.89
N ILE A 137 -12.78 -1.80 -6.74
CA ILE A 137 -14.02 -1.07 -6.46
C ILE A 137 -15.13 -2.05 -6.13
N ARG A 138 -15.77 -1.86 -5.00
CA ARG A 138 -16.96 -2.59 -4.56
C ARG A 138 -18.12 -1.62 -4.44
N VAL A 139 -19.25 -1.99 -5.00
CA VAL A 139 -20.50 -1.24 -4.88
C VAL A 139 -21.51 -2.12 -4.15
N MET A 140 -22.18 -1.54 -3.17
CA MET A 140 -23.17 -2.22 -2.35
C MET A 140 -24.41 -1.35 -2.22
N PRO A 141 -25.63 -1.92 -2.28
CA PRO A 141 -26.83 -1.20 -1.88
C PRO A 141 -26.74 -0.79 -0.41
N TYR A 142 -26.98 0.48 -0.11
CA TYR A 142 -26.89 1.03 1.25
C TYR A 142 -28.28 1.29 1.84
N THR A 143 -29.17 1.90 1.07
CA THR A 143 -30.60 2.08 1.38
C THR A 143 -31.42 1.91 0.11
N HIS A 144 -32.76 2.09 0.20
CA HIS A 144 -33.70 1.86 -0.90
C HIS A 144 -33.41 2.59 -2.22
N LYS A 145 -32.53 3.58 -2.28
CA LYS A 145 -32.17 4.29 -3.52
C LYS A 145 -30.71 4.82 -3.46
N GLN A 146 -29.88 4.18 -2.67
CA GLN A 146 -28.53 4.67 -2.44
C GLN A 146 -27.52 3.53 -2.54
N LEU A 147 -26.37 3.85 -3.10
CA LEU A 147 -25.24 2.93 -3.25
C LEU A 147 -24.05 3.42 -2.41
N LEU A 148 -23.41 2.50 -1.74
CA LEU A 148 -22.13 2.69 -1.10
C LEU A 148 -21.04 2.13 -2.04
N MET A 149 -20.14 2.98 -2.48
CA MET A 149 -18.96 2.59 -3.23
C MET A 149 -17.74 2.67 -2.33
N VAL A 150 -16.97 1.59 -2.29
CA VAL A 150 -15.68 1.50 -1.61
C VAL A 150 -14.62 1.19 -2.66
N ALA A 151 -13.60 2.04 -2.76
CA ALA A 151 -12.47 1.84 -3.65
C ALA A 151 -11.18 1.71 -2.83
N ARG A 152 -10.56 0.54 -2.94
CA ARG A 152 -9.29 0.22 -2.29
C ARG A 152 -8.14 0.38 -3.28
N ASP A 153 -7.09 1.08 -2.88
CA ASP A 153 -5.86 1.14 -3.64
C ASP A 153 -5.06 -0.15 -3.43
N VAL A 154 -4.97 -0.96 -4.48
CA VAL A 154 -4.26 -2.24 -4.49
C VAL A 154 -2.98 -2.19 -5.34
N THR A 155 -2.50 -0.99 -5.66
CA THR A 155 -1.33 -0.76 -6.53
C THR A 155 -0.10 -1.49 -6.01
N GLN A 156 0.21 -1.34 -4.72
CA GLN A 156 1.36 -1.98 -4.11
C GLN A 156 1.26 -3.51 -4.15
N MET A 157 0.07 -4.05 -3.89
CA MET A 157 -0.18 -5.49 -3.96
C MET A 157 0.03 -6.03 -5.37
N HIS A 158 -0.52 -5.34 -6.40
CA HIS A 158 -0.31 -5.70 -7.80
C HIS A 158 1.16 -5.63 -8.23
N GLN A 159 1.90 -4.62 -7.76
CA GLN A 159 3.34 -4.50 -8.02
C GLN A 159 4.13 -5.66 -7.42
N LEU A 160 3.84 -6.02 -6.17
CA LEU A 160 4.47 -7.17 -5.50
C LEU A 160 4.15 -8.50 -6.19
N GLU A 161 2.90 -8.72 -6.56
CA GLU A 161 2.51 -9.91 -7.32
C GLU A 161 3.16 -9.97 -8.71
N GLY A 162 3.26 -8.82 -9.39
CA GLY A 162 3.96 -8.69 -10.67
C GLY A 162 5.45 -9.01 -10.53
N ALA A 163 6.12 -8.42 -9.55
CA ALA A 163 7.52 -8.71 -9.24
C ALA A 163 7.75 -10.18 -8.92
N ARG A 164 6.88 -10.80 -8.13
CA ARG A 164 6.93 -12.22 -7.81
C ARG A 164 6.78 -13.11 -9.04
N ARG A 165 5.81 -12.81 -9.92
CA ARG A 165 5.63 -13.56 -11.18
C ARG A 165 6.84 -13.45 -12.09
N ASN A 166 7.38 -12.24 -12.26
CA ASN A 166 8.57 -12.00 -13.05
C ASN A 166 9.79 -12.72 -12.48
N PHE A 167 9.93 -12.74 -11.16
CA PHE A 167 10.98 -13.47 -10.48
C PHE A 167 10.94 -14.98 -10.82
N PHE A 168 9.79 -15.64 -10.66
CA PHE A 168 9.66 -17.06 -10.99
C PHE A 168 9.86 -17.34 -12.49
N ALA A 169 9.39 -16.46 -13.38
CA ALA A 169 9.63 -16.59 -14.79
C ALA A 169 11.13 -16.51 -15.11
N ASN A 170 11.85 -15.54 -14.55
CA ASN A 170 13.29 -15.37 -14.75
C ASN A 170 14.07 -16.56 -14.19
N VAL A 171 13.75 -17.05 -12.99
CA VAL A 171 14.38 -18.25 -12.41
C VAL A 171 14.18 -19.44 -13.33
N SER A 172 12.97 -19.65 -13.85
CA SER A 172 12.67 -20.76 -14.77
C SER A 172 13.49 -20.65 -16.06
N HIS A 173 13.65 -19.46 -16.62
CA HIS A 173 14.48 -19.23 -17.78
C HIS A 173 15.97 -19.47 -17.51
N GLU A 174 16.49 -18.96 -16.38
CA GLU A 174 17.90 -19.14 -15.98
C GLU A 174 18.26 -20.60 -15.67
N LEU A 175 17.31 -21.41 -15.22
CA LEU A 175 17.50 -22.84 -15.02
C LEU A 175 17.32 -23.65 -16.31
N ARG A 176 16.43 -23.24 -17.20
CA ARG A 176 16.17 -23.96 -18.47
C ARG A 176 17.37 -23.97 -19.40
N THR A 177 18.06 -22.85 -19.53
CA THR A 177 19.22 -22.70 -20.43
C THR A 177 20.33 -23.72 -20.13
N PRO A 178 20.89 -23.79 -18.91
CA PRO A 178 21.91 -24.78 -18.59
C PRO A 178 21.40 -26.23 -18.69
N LEU A 179 20.12 -26.44 -18.34
CA LEU A 179 19.51 -27.76 -18.45
C LEU A 179 19.44 -28.24 -19.91
N THR A 180 19.06 -27.37 -20.84
CA THR A 180 19.04 -27.67 -22.27
C THR A 180 20.42 -28.02 -22.81
N VAL A 181 21.46 -27.29 -22.35
CA VAL A 181 22.85 -27.59 -22.71
C VAL A 181 23.26 -28.96 -22.19
N LEU A 182 22.95 -29.30 -20.94
CA LEU A 182 23.22 -30.61 -20.36
C LEU A 182 22.53 -31.73 -21.14
N GLN A 183 21.24 -31.54 -21.47
CA GLN A 183 20.48 -32.51 -22.25
C GLN A 183 21.11 -32.74 -23.63
N GLY A 184 21.47 -31.67 -24.35
CA GLY A 184 22.09 -31.78 -25.65
C GLY A 184 23.41 -32.57 -25.64
N TYR A 185 24.27 -32.34 -24.64
CA TYR A 185 25.50 -33.13 -24.49
C TYR A 185 25.22 -34.58 -24.12
N LEU A 186 24.23 -34.86 -23.28
CA LEU A 186 23.83 -36.21 -22.93
C LEU A 186 23.28 -36.98 -24.14
N GLU A 187 22.47 -36.32 -24.99
CA GLU A 187 21.96 -36.88 -26.24
C GLU A 187 23.11 -37.22 -27.21
N MET A 188 24.05 -36.25 -27.40
CA MET A 188 25.25 -36.51 -28.23
C MET A 188 26.06 -37.70 -27.73
N MET A 189 26.27 -37.81 -26.39
CA MET A 189 27.02 -38.92 -25.80
C MET A 189 26.29 -40.26 -25.93
N ASN A 190 24.97 -40.23 -26.04
CA ASN A 190 24.14 -41.43 -26.18
C ASN A 190 24.09 -41.96 -27.66
N GLU A 191 24.12 -41.02 -28.60
CA GLU A 191 24.09 -41.35 -30.02
C GLU A 191 25.43 -41.85 -30.54
N GLN A 192 26.55 -41.24 -30.08
CA GLN A 192 27.90 -41.64 -30.49
C GLN A 192 28.89 -41.48 -29.32
N PRO A 193 29.81 -42.46 -29.08
CA PRO A 193 30.83 -42.31 -28.08
C PRO A 193 31.75 -41.13 -28.43
N LEU A 194 31.75 -40.13 -27.56
CA LEU A 194 32.67 -39.00 -27.68
C LEU A 194 34.05 -39.37 -27.17
N GLU A 195 35.09 -39.18 -27.98
CA GLU A 195 36.48 -39.49 -27.65
C GLU A 195 37.40 -38.25 -27.64
N GLY A 196 38.52 -38.39 -26.93
CA GLY A 196 39.57 -37.38 -26.88
C GLY A 196 39.12 -36.01 -26.41
N ALA A 197 39.61 -34.98 -27.09
CA ALA A 197 39.37 -33.55 -26.73
C ALA A 197 37.87 -33.16 -26.74
N VAL A 198 37.04 -33.80 -27.59
CA VAL A 198 35.62 -33.51 -27.70
C VAL A 198 34.89 -33.96 -26.42
N ARG A 199 35.24 -35.14 -25.91
CA ARG A 199 34.68 -35.67 -24.64
C ARG A 199 35.08 -34.78 -23.47
N GLU A 200 36.35 -34.39 -23.40
CA GLU A 200 36.82 -33.50 -22.30
C GLU A 200 36.11 -32.17 -22.31
N LYS A 201 35.93 -31.55 -23.48
CA LYS A 201 35.18 -30.31 -23.63
C LYS A 201 33.73 -30.46 -23.22
N ALA A 202 33.07 -31.54 -23.63
CA ALA A 202 31.69 -31.83 -23.25
C ALA A 202 31.55 -31.95 -21.72
N LEU A 203 32.38 -32.75 -21.07
CA LEU A 203 32.38 -32.91 -19.63
C LEU A 203 32.70 -31.61 -18.88
N HIS A 204 33.63 -30.82 -19.40
CA HIS A 204 33.96 -29.51 -18.83
C HIS A 204 32.74 -28.58 -18.88
N THR A 205 32.12 -28.44 -20.05
CA THR A 205 30.93 -27.58 -20.22
C THR A 205 29.76 -28.06 -19.35
N MET A 206 29.51 -29.37 -19.28
CA MET A 206 28.48 -29.92 -18.42
C MET A 206 28.74 -29.60 -16.94
N ARG A 207 30.00 -29.68 -16.48
CA ARG A 207 30.39 -29.34 -15.13
C ARG A 207 30.16 -27.86 -14.84
N GLU A 208 30.53 -26.96 -15.76
CA GLU A 208 30.30 -25.52 -15.63
C GLU A 208 28.80 -25.21 -15.52
N GLN A 209 27.96 -25.85 -16.36
CA GLN A 209 26.50 -25.64 -16.29
C GLN A 209 25.91 -26.15 -14.97
N THR A 210 26.39 -27.29 -14.46
CA THR A 210 25.95 -27.82 -13.16
C THR A 210 26.35 -26.89 -12.01
N GLN A 211 27.57 -26.37 -12.00
CA GLN A 211 28.03 -25.40 -11.01
C GLN A 211 27.23 -24.10 -11.04
N ARG A 212 26.88 -23.64 -12.27
CA ARG A 212 26.01 -22.45 -12.45
C ARG A 212 24.63 -22.68 -11.84
N MET A 213 24.00 -23.85 -12.10
CA MET A 213 22.72 -24.22 -11.52
C MET A 213 22.79 -24.32 -9.99
N GLU A 214 23.84 -24.92 -9.45
CA GLU A 214 24.06 -24.98 -7.99
C GLU A 214 24.13 -23.60 -7.37
N GLY A 215 24.86 -22.68 -8.00
CA GLY A 215 24.95 -21.27 -7.60
C GLY A 215 23.59 -20.58 -7.57
N LEU A 216 22.76 -20.77 -8.62
CA LEU A 216 21.41 -20.22 -8.67
C LEU A 216 20.50 -20.78 -7.55
N VAL A 217 20.53 -22.08 -7.33
CA VAL A 217 19.76 -22.70 -6.25
C VAL A 217 20.17 -22.15 -4.89
N LYS A 218 21.48 -22.00 -4.65
CA LYS A 218 22.01 -21.43 -3.40
C LYS A 218 21.55 -19.99 -3.18
N GLN A 219 21.53 -19.16 -4.23
CA GLN A 219 20.99 -17.79 -4.17
C GLN A 219 19.50 -17.78 -3.85
N LEU A 220 18.71 -18.66 -4.46
CA LEU A 220 17.28 -18.80 -4.18
C LEU A 220 17.00 -19.21 -2.73
N LEU A 221 17.76 -20.17 -2.21
CA LEU A 221 17.64 -20.60 -0.80
C LEU A 221 18.01 -19.47 0.16
N THR A 222 19.03 -18.67 -0.17
CA THR A 222 19.43 -17.51 0.62
C THR A 222 18.31 -16.47 0.65
N LEU A 223 17.72 -16.15 -0.51
CA LEU A 223 16.59 -15.22 -0.61
C LEU A 223 15.39 -15.71 0.22
N SER A 224 15.03 -17.00 0.08
CA SER A 224 13.94 -17.58 0.86
C SER A 224 14.18 -17.50 2.39
N LYS A 225 15.41 -17.69 2.84
CA LYS A 225 15.79 -17.52 4.26
C LYS A 225 15.66 -16.08 4.72
N ILE A 226 16.03 -15.12 3.89
CA ILE A 226 15.92 -13.69 4.20
C ILE A 226 14.43 -13.29 4.32
N GLU A 227 13.59 -13.73 3.38
CA GLU A 227 12.15 -13.44 3.41
C GLU A 227 11.44 -14.08 4.61
N ALA A 228 11.88 -15.27 5.04
CA ALA A 228 11.33 -15.97 6.20
C ALA A 228 11.90 -15.52 7.55
N ALA A 229 12.96 -14.71 7.55
CA ALA A 229 13.64 -14.29 8.78
C ALA A 229 12.76 -13.33 9.61
N PRO A 230 12.56 -13.59 10.91
CA PRO A 230 11.83 -12.68 11.78
C PRO A 230 12.59 -11.35 11.93
N THR A 231 11.87 -10.23 11.88
CA THR A 231 12.43 -8.87 11.94
C THR A 231 13.24 -8.56 13.21
N HIS A 232 13.05 -9.33 14.29
CA HIS A 232 13.75 -9.13 15.57
C HIS A 232 15.20 -9.67 15.60
N LEU A 233 15.62 -10.43 14.59
CA LEU A 233 17.02 -10.86 14.45
C LEU A 233 17.95 -9.76 13.87
N LEU A 234 17.41 -8.56 13.61
CA LEU A 234 18.17 -7.44 13.05
C LEU A 234 18.86 -6.56 14.13
N ASN A 235 18.91 -6.98 15.38
CA ASN A 235 19.42 -6.16 16.49
C ASN A 235 20.88 -6.47 16.92
N GLU A 236 21.57 -7.34 16.21
CA GLU A 236 22.98 -7.62 16.49
C GLU A 236 23.86 -6.48 15.95
N LYS A 237 24.86 -6.08 16.73
CA LYS A 237 25.87 -5.11 16.27
C LYS A 237 26.88 -5.80 15.37
N VAL A 238 26.88 -5.42 14.10
CA VAL A 238 27.76 -6.00 13.08
C VAL A 238 28.95 -5.08 12.83
N ASP A 239 30.15 -5.67 12.84
CA ASP A 239 31.40 -4.98 12.50
C ASP A 239 31.64 -5.04 10.98
N VAL A 240 30.98 -4.14 10.26
CA VAL A 240 31.07 -4.05 8.80
C VAL A 240 32.52 -3.74 8.33
N PRO A 241 33.28 -2.88 8.98
CA PRO A 241 34.70 -2.68 8.63
C PRO A 241 35.52 -3.97 8.57
N MET A 242 35.37 -4.84 9.55
CA MET A 242 36.05 -6.12 9.56
C MET A 242 35.62 -7.04 8.42
N MET A 243 34.32 -7.07 8.16
CA MET A 243 33.69 -7.80 7.04
C MET A 243 34.21 -7.30 5.68
N LEU A 244 34.30 -6.00 5.48
CA LEU A 244 34.79 -5.39 4.23
C LEU A 244 36.24 -5.74 3.96
N ARG A 245 37.11 -5.86 4.99
CA ARG A 245 38.50 -6.31 4.81
C ARG A 245 38.60 -7.76 4.35
N VAL A 246 37.69 -8.61 4.76
CA VAL A 246 37.60 -9.99 4.26
C VAL A 246 37.18 -9.99 2.79
N VAL A 247 36.11 -9.25 2.46
CA VAL A 247 35.59 -9.11 1.09
C VAL A 247 36.64 -8.49 0.15
N GLU A 248 37.43 -7.52 0.61
CA GLU A 248 38.55 -6.94 -0.15
C GLU A 248 39.56 -8.00 -0.60
N ARG A 249 40.00 -8.86 0.31
CA ARG A 249 40.92 -9.94 0.00
C ARG A 249 40.34 -10.95 -0.99
N GLU A 250 39.08 -11.32 -0.78
CA GLU A 250 38.38 -12.23 -1.67
C GLU A 250 38.19 -11.61 -3.07
N ALA A 251 37.84 -10.34 -3.18
CA ALA A 251 37.69 -9.63 -4.45
C ALA A 251 39.01 -9.50 -5.21
N GLN A 252 40.11 -9.19 -4.50
CA GLN A 252 41.44 -9.14 -5.10
C GLN A 252 41.88 -10.50 -5.66
N THR A 253 41.57 -11.58 -4.95
CA THR A 253 41.84 -12.95 -5.44
C THR A 253 41.01 -13.29 -6.64
N LEU A 254 39.71 -12.95 -6.64
CA LEU A 254 38.78 -13.21 -7.75
C LEU A 254 39.15 -12.42 -9.01
N SER A 255 39.57 -11.16 -8.84
CA SER A 255 39.99 -10.27 -9.92
C SER A 255 41.26 -10.73 -10.64
N GLN A 256 42.09 -11.57 -10.03
CA GLN A 256 43.38 -12.00 -10.60
C GLN A 256 44.25 -10.81 -11.07
N LYS A 257 44.21 -9.69 -10.38
CA LYS A 257 44.90 -8.41 -10.70
C LYS A 257 44.38 -7.72 -11.99
N LYS A 258 43.20 -8.05 -12.49
CA LYS A 258 42.62 -7.42 -13.68
C LYS A 258 42.01 -6.04 -13.38
N GLN A 259 41.49 -5.84 -12.17
CA GLN A 259 40.94 -4.58 -11.69
C GLN A 259 41.76 -4.04 -10.51
N THR A 260 41.66 -2.74 -10.25
CA THR A 260 42.23 -2.07 -9.07
C THR A 260 41.13 -1.71 -8.09
N PHE A 261 41.45 -1.79 -6.79
CA PHE A 261 40.47 -1.57 -5.73
C PHE A 261 40.89 -0.44 -4.81
N THR A 262 39.93 0.37 -4.37
CA THR A 262 40.08 1.29 -3.26
C THR A 262 38.96 1.06 -2.26
N PHE A 263 39.31 0.77 -1.00
CA PHE A 263 38.37 0.61 0.10
C PHE A 263 38.55 1.76 1.08
N GLU A 264 37.54 2.65 1.08
CA GLU A 264 37.46 3.80 2.01
C GLU A 264 36.55 3.40 3.16
N ILE A 265 37.11 2.95 4.28
CA ILE A 265 36.34 2.35 5.38
C ILE A 265 36.43 3.20 6.63
N ASP A 266 35.30 3.70 7.14
CA ASP A 266 35.18 4.27 8.48
C ASP A 266 35.15 3.14 9.52
N ASN A 267 36.31 2.93 10.19
CA ASN A 267 36.48 1.83 11.13
C ASN A 267 35.62 1.96 12.41
N GLY A 268 35.10 3.13 12.71
CA GLY A 268 34.26 3.37 13.88
C GLY A 268 32.77 3.10 13.65
N LEU A 269 32.38 2.86 12.42
CA LEU A 269 30.97 2.77 12.05
C LEU A 269 30.47 1.32 12.06
N LYS A 270 29.62 1.00 13.04
CA LYS A 270 28.93 -0.28 13.20
C LYS A 270 27.44 -0.09 12.95
N VAL A 271 26.76 -1.12 12.44
CA VAL A 271 25.33 -1.13 12.21
C VAL A 271 24.65 -2.27 12.97
N SER A 272 23.36 -2.10 13.25
CA SER A 272 22.51 -3.19 13.75
C SER A 272 21.95 -3.97 12.59
N GLY A 273 22.09 -5.30 12.61
CA GLY A 273 21.63 -6.14 11.51
C GLY A 273 21.98 -7.61 11.73
N ASN A 274 21.80 -8.41 10.70
CA ASN A 274 22.26 -9.80 10.66
C ASN A 274 23.57 -9.89 9.88
N GLU A 275 24.60 -10.44 10.48
CA GLU A 275 25.95 -10.50 9.90
C GLU A 275 25.99 -11.25 8.58
N ASP A 276 25.33 -12.41 8.49
CA ASP A 276 25.31 -13.24 7.28
C ASP A 276 24.59 -12.54 6.12
N GLN A 277 23.49 -11.84 6.41
CA GLN A 277 22.74 -11.09 5.39
C GLN A 277 23.56 -9.90 4.87
N LEU A 278 24.17 -9.12 5.75
CA LEU A 278 25.02 -8.00 5.38
C LEU A 278 26.24 -8.46 4.59
N ARG A 279 26.87 -9.55 5.00
CA ARG A 279 27.99 -10.16 4.27
C ARG A 279 27.57 -10.60 2.87
N SER A 280 26.43 -11.26 2.75
CA SER A 280 25.89 -11.69 1.47
C SER A 280 25.60 -10.51 0.55
N ALA A 281 24.99 -9.43 1.08
CA ALA A 281 24.69 -8.22 0.31
C ALA A 281 25.98 -7.55 -0.20
N ILE A 282 26.96 -7.33 0.67
CA ILE A 282 28.23 -6.68 0.33
C ILE A 282 29.02 -7.54 -0.68
N SER A 283 29.13 -8.85 -0.43
CA SER A 283 29.84 -9.76 -1.32
C SER A 283 29.19 -9.79 -2.71
N ASN A 284 27.87 -9.83 -2.80
CA ASN A 284 27.16 -9.83 -4.09
C ASN A 284 27.45 -8.55 -4.89
N LEU A 285 27.44 -7.39 -4.25
CA LEU A 285 27.74 -6.12 -4.92
C LEU A 285 29.19 -6.07 -5.43
N VAL A 286 30.15 -6.45 -4.58
CA VAL A 286 31.58 -6.42 -4.93
C VAL A 286 31.89 -7.45 -6.01
N TYR A 287 31.37 -8.67 -5.91
CA TYR A 287 31.61 -9.73 -6.91
C TYR A 287 30.94 -9.40 -8.25
N ASN A 288 29.77 -8.79 -8.24
CA ASN A 288 29.16 -8.30 -9.47
C ASN A 288 30.03 -7.21 -10.12
N ALA A 289 30.56 -6.29 -9.34
CA ALA A 289 31.48 -5.29 -9.87
C ALA A 289 32.71 -5.94 -10.52
N VAL A 290 33.29 -6.96 -9.89
CA VAL A 290 34.46 -7.69 -10.46
C VAL A 290 34.09 -8.43 -11.74
N ASN A 291 32.98 -9.15 -11.75
CA ASN A 291 32.60 -10.03 -12.85
C ASN A 291 32.05 -9.29 -14.07
N HIS A 292 31.48 -8.10 -13.89
CA HIS A 292 30.80 -7.35 -14.93
C HIS A 292 31.55 -6.10 -15.41
N THR A 293 32.75 -5.85 -14.87
CA THR A 293 33.59 -4.73 -15.33
C THR A 293 34.79 -5.23 -16.14
N PRO A 294 35.20 -4.49 -17.19
CA PRO A 294 36.38 -4.87 -17.99
C PRO A 294 37.68 -4.76 -17.19
N GLU A 295 38.74 -5.38 -17.76
CA GLU A 295 40.10 -5.24 -17.24
C GLU A 295 40.53 -3.77 -17.17
N GLY A 296 41.29 -3.42 -16.14
CA GLY A 296 41.76 -2.05 -15.92
C GLY A 296 40.76 -1.13 -15.21
N THR A 297 39.54 -1.62 -14.91
CA THR A 297 38.54 -0.83 -14.17
C THR A 297 39.00 -0.60 -12.74
N HIS A 298 38.76 0.63 -12.24
CA HIS A 298 38.98 0.97 -10.84
C HIS A 298 37.65 0.84 -10.08
N ILE A 299 37.61 -0.03 -9.06
CA ILE A 299 36.43 -0.30 -8.23
C ILE A 299 36.66 0.37 -6.86
N THR A 300 35.77 1.29 -6.49
CA THR A 300 35.80 1.96 -5.19
C THR A 300 34.66 1.45 -4.31
N VAL A 301 35.02 0.95 -3.14
CA VAL A 301 34.05 0.56 -2.09
C VAL A 301 34.17 1.55 -0.95
N ARG A 302 33.05 2.22 -0.63
CA ARG A 302 33.06 3.26 0.39
C ARG A 302 32.08 2.91 1.51
N TRP A 303 32.57 2.94 2.74
CA TRP A 303 31.79 2.76 3.95
C TRP A 303 31.91 4.01 4.81
N GLN A 304 30.86 4.81 4.87
CA GLN A 304 30.86 6.12 5.55
C GLN A 304 29.49 6.42 6.15
N ARG A 305 29.47 7.25 7.18
CA ARG A 305 28.23 7.73 7.80
C ARG A 305 27.49 8.67 6.84
N VAL A 306 26.17 8.46 6.72
CA VAL A 306 25.24 9.35 6.01
C VAL A 306 24.17 9.87 6.98
N PRO A 307 23.43 10.96 6.65
CA PRO A 307 22.44 11.59 7.57
C PRO A 307 21.39 10.63 8.15
N HIS A 308 21.06 9.56 7.45
CA HIS A 308 20.04 8.58 7.85
C HIS A 308 20.56 7.14 7.95
N GLY A 309 21.88 6.94 8.10
CA GLY A 309 22.44 5.58 8.20
C GLY A 309 23.92 5.48 7.86
N ALA A 310 24.27 4.41 7.19
CA ALA A 310 25.63 4.14 6.72
C ALA A 310 25.60 3.65 5.26
#